data_c0eb71384cd7c54aa2f27e0bbf087be0
#
_entry.id   c0eb71384cd7c54aa2f27e0bbf087be0
#
_cell.length_a   1.000
_cell.length_b   1.000
_cell.length_c   1.000
_cell.angle_alpha   90.00
_cell.angle_beta   90.00
_cell.angle_gamma   90.00
#
_symmetry.space_group_name_H-M   'P 1'
#
loop_
_entity.id
_entity.type
_entity.pdbx_description
1 polymer ?
#
loop_
_entity_poly.entity_id
_entity_poly.type
_entity_poly.pdbx_seq_one_letter_code
_entity_poly.pdbx_strand_id
1 'polypeptide(L)'
;MEVNREHIRALLFEKITGSISEEDDRLVTTAIENDAAVAAMWHNIRQELDNDKGRRFIAGIDETRGWNNVKPQLQPRSKIFPLRKWRMAAAVALLIIAAGGAWYFSGRNISPGPPALPLAKNTLQLRLSDGKDIPLSSSASNIITAGSMKLVTNGDSLTYTAPENTTDEWATLMVPGKLDYKIVLKDGTEVWLNSLSSLRFPYAFRGSNREVYLSGEAYFKVAKNEHQPFIVHAGETTVEVLGTSFNIQAYEPGSVTTSLVEGAVVSSRKDVKVKLSPGYQSVYEDGKFTTTSFDAYNTLSWMDGTTHFRDEKLSSIAVIISRWFEVPVIFDNPALANETLSGAIDKRKPLDVFLTNIAISSGVQYYYKGNVLHLK
;
A
#
# COMPACT_ATOMS: atom_id res chain seq x y z
N MET A 1 26.02 -5.73 -23.62
CA MET A 1 25.68 -5.19 -22.30
C MET A 1 24.87 -3.92 -22.56
N GLU A 2 23.59 -3.95 -22.26
CA GLU A 2 22.78 -2.72 -22.33
C GLU A 2 23.15 -1.88 -21.12
N VAL A 3 23.98 -0.87 -21.35
CA VAL A 3 24.40 0.05 -20.30
C VAL A 3 23.18 0.87 -19.89
N ASN A 4 22.80 0.80 -18.61
CA ASN A 4 21.69 1.59 -18.07
C ASN A 4 21.97 3.09 -18.27
N ARG A 5 21.30 3.72 -19.23
CA ARG A 5 21.52 5.12 -19.64
C ARG A 5 21.30 6.13 -18.51
N GLU A 6 20.43 5.84 -17.56
CA GLU A 6 20.22 6.72 -16.39
C GLU A 6 21.41 6.67 -15.43
N HIS A 7 21.99 5.50 -15.23
CA HIS A 7 23.18 5.35 -14.40
C HIS A 7 24.38 6.08 -15.03
N ILE A 8 24.59 5.92 -16.34
CA ILE A 8 25.67 6.66 -17.06
C ILE A 8 25.46 8.17 -16.97
N ARG A 9 24.22 8.65 -17.06
CA ARG A 9 23.91 10.08 -16.92
C ARG A 9 24.29 10.62 -15.54
N ALA A 10 24.03 9.89 -14.47
CA ALA A 10 24.44 10.26 -13.11
C ALA A 10 25.97 10.35 -13.01
N LEU A 11 26.69 9.36 -13.51
CA LEU A 11 28.14 9.33 -13.49
C LEU A 11 28.78 10.44 -14.35
N LEU A 12 28.14 10.86 -15.44
CA LEU A 12 28.57 12.01 -16.24
C LEU A 12 28.51 13.33 -15.46
N PHE A 13 27.48 13.49 -14.58
CA PHE A 13 27.40 14.64 -13.69
C PHE A 13 28.48 14.60 -12.60
N GLU A 14 28.74 13.44 -11.99
CA GLU A 14 29.81 13.26 -11.00
C GLU A 14 31.19 13.54 -11.61
N LYS A 15 31.41 13.16 -12.88
CA LYS A 15 32.65 13.47 -13.63
C LYS A 15 32.85 14.97 -13.81
N ILE A 16 31.79 15.73 -14.07
CA ILE A 16 31.86 17.19 -14.26
C ILE A 16 32.10 17.91 -12.91
N THR A 17 31.47 17.43 -11.83
CA THR A 17 31.65 18.04 -10.49
C THR A 17 32.94 17.62 -9.80
N GLY A 18 33.67 16.64 -10.35
CA GLY A 18 34.93 16.14 -9.82
C GLY A 18 34.74 15.20 -8.60
N SER A 19 33.50 14.72 -8.37
CA SER A 19 33.17 13.84 -7.26
C SER A 19 33.15 12.34 -7.62
N ILE A 20 33.49 12.00 -8.88
CA ILE A 20 33.49 10.64 -9.41
C ILE A 20 34.61 9.78 -8.82
N SER A 21 34.38 8.49 -8.58
CA SER A 21 35.40 7.54 -8.18
C SER A 21 36.33 7.18 -9.34
N GLU A 22 37.57 6.74 -9.08
CA GLU A 22 38.51 6.35 -10.15
C GLU A 22 37.99 5.16 -10.99
N GLU A 23 37.22 4.27 -10.41
CA GLU A 23 36.64 3.11 -11.11
C GLU A 23 35.52 3.55 -12.05
N ASP A 24 34.61 4.39 -11.57
CA ASP A 24 33.50 4.93 -12.35
C ASP A 24 33.99 5.89 -13.45
N ASP A 25 35.07 6.63 -13.19
CA ASP A 25 35.66 7.53 -14.18
C ASP A 25 36.20 6.77 -15.38
N ARG A 26 36.84 5.61 -15.17
CA ARG A 26 37.30 4.71 -16.25
C ARG A 26 36.11 4.16 -17.03
N LEU A 27 35.05 3.73 -16.34
CA LEU A 27 33.83 3.19 -16.94
C LEU A 27 33.14 4.22 -17.83
N VAL A 28 32.96 5.44 -17.33
CA VAL A 28 32.33 6.55 -18.07
C VAL A 28 33.19 7.00 -19.24
N THR A 29 34.50 7.06 -19.07
CA THR A 29 35.42 7.44 -20.15
C THR A 29 35.32 6.42 -21.29
N THR A 30 35.35 5.12 -20.97
CA THR A 30 35.18 4.05 -21.95
C THR A 30 33.80 4.11 -22.64
N ALA A 31 32.74 4.45 -21.90
CA ALA A 31 31.41 4.61 -22.47
C ALA A 31 31.31 5.82 -23.43
N ILE A 32 31.96 6.94 -23.12
CA ILE A 32 32.05 8.12 -24.01
C ILE A 32 32.76 7.78 -25.30
N GLU A 33 33.82 6.98 -25.25
CA GLU A 33 34.60 6.60 -26.42
C GLU A 33 33.90 5.59 -27.35
N ASN A 34 33.08 4.69 -26.78
CA ASN A 34 32.51 3.55 -27.52
C ASN A 34 31.02 3.67 -27.84
N ASP A 35 30.29 4.63 -27.24
CA ASP A 35 28.86 4.83 -27.49
C ASP A 35 28.59 6.28 -27.94
N ALA A 36 28.17 6.43 -29.19
CA ALA A 36 27.86 7.73 -29.78
C ALA A 36 26.74 8.49 -29.06
N ALA A 37 25.79 7.77 -28.45
CA ALA A 37 24.68 8.38 -27.66
C ALA A 37 25.20 8.93 -26.32
N VAL A 38 26.13 8.26 -25.68
CA VAL A 38 26.78 8.71 -24.44
C VAL A 38 27.71 9.90 -24.75
N ALA A 39 28.46 9.86 -25.87
CA ALA A 39 29.28 10.96 -26.32
C ALA A 39 28.45 12.23 -26.60
N ALA A 40 27.27 12.09 -27.25
CA ALA A 40 26.37 13.20 -27.51
C ALA A 40 25.81 13.76 -26.17
N MET A 41 25.44 12.90 -25.22
CA MET A 41 24.96 13.30 -23.90
C MET A 41 26.04 14.06 -23.11
N TRP A 42 27.30 13.59 -23.16
CA TRP A 42 28.46 14.26 -22.56
C TRP A 42 28.68 15.65 -23.16
N HIS A 43 28.61 15.76 -24.48
CA HIS A 43 28.77 17.05 -25.18
C HIS A 43 27.67 18.04 -24.79
N ASN A 44 26.42 17.61 -24.73
CA ASN A 44 25.30 18.48 -24.35
C ASN A 44 25.42 18.97 -22.91
N ILE A 45 25.73 18.09 -21.94
CA ILE A 45 25.90 18.46 -20.52
C ILE A 45 27.05 19.48 -20.41
N ARG A 46 28.14 19.26 -21.12
CA ARG A 46 29.29 20.16 -21.11
C ARG A 46 28.96 21.53 -21.71
N GLN A 47 28.20 21.57 -22.80
CA GLN A 47 27.74 22.80 -23.44
C GLN A 47 26.78 23.61 -22.55
N GLU A 48 25.88 22.94 -21.83
CA GLU A 48 24.97 23.58 -20.88
C GLU A 48 25.71 24.19 -19.67
N LEU A 49 26.83 23.60 -19.26
CA LEU A 49 27.58 24.04 -18.08
C LEU A 49 28.74 25.02 -18.45
N ASP A 50 29.10 25.15 -19.73
CA ASP A 50 30.19 26.02 -20.16
C ASP A 50 29.78 27.49 -20.36
N ASN A 51 28.53 27.82 -20.02
CA ASN A 51 28.08 29.18 -19.96
C ASN A 51 28.36 29.83 -18.58
N ASP A 52 28.30 31.16 -18.50
CA ASP A 52 28.61 31.93 -17.28
C ASP A 52 27.78 31.54 -16.06
N LYS A 53 26.54 31.03 -16.26
CA LYS A 53 25.67 30.55 -15.17
C LYS A 53 26.13 29.18 -14.67
N GLY A 54 26.51 28.26 -15.57
CA GLY A 54 26.99 26.94 -15.22
C GLY A 54 28.34 27.01 -14.48
N ARG A 55 29.27 27.85 -14.93
CA ARG A 55 30.56 28.07 -14.25
C ARG A 55 30.40 28.66 -12.85
N ARG A 56 29.45 29.60 -12.65
CA ARG A 56 29.12 30.16 -11.32
C ARG A 56 28.46 29.12 -10.41
N PHE A 57 27.65 28.24 -10.97
CA PHE A 57 27.02 27.15 -10.22
C PHE A 57 28.04 26.14 -9.71
N ILE A 58 28.96 25.68 -10.57
CA ILE A 58 30.06 24.76 -10.19
C ILE A 58 31.01 25.43 -9.18
N ALA A 59 31.39 26.69 -9.39
CA ALA A 59 32.23 27.42 -8.46
C ALA A 59 31.60 27.74 -7.12
N GLY A 60 30.26 27.64 -7.02
CA GLY A 60 29.48 27.83 -5.79
C GLY A 60 29.34 26.57 -4.94
N ILE A 61 29.75 25.39 -5.41
CA ILE A 61 29.73 24.12 -4.67
C ILE A 61 31.00 24.09 -3.79
N ASP A 62 30.90 24.71 -2.60
CA ASP A 62 31.96 24.67 -1.59
C ASP A 62 31.52 23.75 -0.45
N GLU A 63 31.99 22.50 -0.48
CA GLU A 63 31.70 21.47 0.54
C GLU A 63 32.12 21.91 1.94
N THR A 64 33.17 22.71 2.08
CA THR A 64 33.67 23.20 3.35
C THR A 64 32.75 24.25 3.97
N ARG A 65 32.10 25.06 3.16
CA ARG A 65 31.15 26.10 3.59
C ARG A 65 29.84 25.52 4.11
N GLY A 66 29.34 24.47 3.48
CA GLY A 66 28.14 23.72 3.91
C GLY A 66 28.34 23.12 5.29
N TRP A 67 29.48 22.47 5.54
CA TRP A 67 29.81 21.79 6.79
C TRP A 67 30.08 22.77 7.95
N ASN A 68 30.71 23.89 7.70
CA ASN A 68 30.98 24.90 8.72
C ASN A 68 29.74 25.65 9.23
N ASN A 69 28.66 25.68 8.47
CA ASN A 69 27.37 26.28 8.88
C ASN A 69 26.54 25.34 9.76
N VAL A 70 26.75 24.01 9.66
CA VAL A 70 26.01 23.02 10.46
C VAL A 70 26.70 22.68 11.79
N LYS A 71 28.03 22.69 11.81
CA LYS A 71 28.86 22.35 12.99
C LYS A 71 28.57 23.17 14.27
N PRO A 72 28.27 24.48 14.22
CA PRO A 72 27.93 25.27 15.41
C PRO A 72 26.58 24.93 16.04
N GLN A 73 25.66 24.30 15.27
CA GLN A 73 24.31 23.96 15.74
C GLN A 73 24.27 22.62 16.49
N LEU A 74 25.32 21.83 16.42
CA LEU A 74 25.42 20.49 17.05
C LEU A 74 26.11 20.48 18.42
N GLN A 75 26.55 21.64 18.95
CA GLN A 75 27.14 21.70 20.29
C GLN A 75 26.08 22.03 21.35
N PRO A 76 25.79 21.14 22.31
CA PRO A 76 24.89 21.43 23.43
C PRO A 76 25.54 22.43 24.39
N ARG A 77 25.02 23.67 24.42
CA ARG A 77 25.39 24.63 25.47
C ARG A 77 24.69 24.26 26.77
N SER A 78 25.40 23.60 27.66
CA SER A 78 24.94 23.38 29.03
C SER A 78 25.10 24.68 29.86
N LYS A 79 24.00 25.36 30.11
CA LYS A 79 23.94 26.41 31.16
C LYS A 79 23.43 25.76 32.44
N ILE A 80 24.29 25.64 33.42
CA ILE A 80 23.95 25.20 34.77
C ILE A 80 23.31 26.38 35.53
N PHE A 81 22.02 26.28 35.84
CA PHE A 81 21.26 27.20 36.66
C PHE A 81 21.03 26.60 38.06
N PRO A 82 21.13 27.40 39.17
CA PRO A 82 21.00 26.88 40.55
C PRO A 82 19.54 26.52 40.88
N LEU A 83 19.31 25.27 41.16
CA LEU A 83 18.04 24.55 41.32
C LEU A 83 17.23 24.80 42.59
N ARG A 84 17.48 25.85 43.37
CA ARG A 84 16.90 25.95 44.73
C ARG A 84 15.57 26.70 44.84
N LYS A 85 15.13 27.44 43.82
CA LYS A 85 13.86 28.23 43.87
C LYS A 85 12.73 27.67 42.96
N TRP A 86 12.93 26.56 42.28
CA TRP A 86 12.00 26.06 41.27
C TRP A 86 11.11 24.88 41.72
N ARG A 87 11.27 24.40 42.97
CA ARG A 87 10.45 23.25 43.43
C ARG A 87 8.96 23.56 43.58
N MET A 88 8.58 24.81 43.83
CA MET A 88 7.16 25.20 43.91
C MET A 88 6.57 25.53 42.54
N ALA A 89 7.37 26.07 41.62
CA ALA A 89 6.88 26.33 40.24
C ALA A 89 6.66 25.05 39.42
N ALA A 90 7.46 23.99 39.69
CA ALA A 90 7.30 22.69 39.03
C ALA A 90 6.01 21.96 39.42
N ALA A 91 5.56 22.09 40.68
CA ALA A 91 4.31 21.48 41.13
C ALA A 91 3.07 22.14 40.50
N VAL A 92 3.09 23.46 40.34
CA VAL A 92 2.00 24.21 39.68
C VAL A 92 1.99 23.94 38.18
N ALA A 93 3.15 23.86 37.53
CA ALA A 93 3.25 23.49 36.12
C ALA A 93 2.74 22.06 35.84
N LEU A 94 3.04 21.10 36.71
CA LEU A 94 2.52 19.73 36.59
C LEU A 94 1.01 19.66 36.78
N LEU A 95 0.43 20.46 37.69
CA LEU A 95 -1.01 20.54 37.86
C LEU A 95 -1.72 21.20 36.65
N ILE A 96 -1.10 22.21 36.03
CA ILE A 96 -1.62 22.85 34.82
C ILE A 96 -1.52 21.89 33.63
N ILE A 97 -0.42 21.13 33.50
CA ILE A 97 -0.25 20.11 32.45
C ILE A 97 -1.23 18.95 32.67
N ALA A 98 -1.43 18.52 33.92
CA ALA A 98 -2.41 17.47 34.24
C ALA A 98 -3.85 17.93 34.00
N ALA A 99 -4.21 19.15 34.40
CA ALA A 99 -5.53 19.71 34.16
C ALA A 99 -5.77 20.05 32.69
N GLY A 100 -4.78 20.59 31.99
CA GLY A 100 -4.79 20.84 30.55
C GLY A 100 -4.82 19.55 29.75
N GLY A 101 -4.10 18.53 30.18
CA GLY A 101 -4.15 17.18 29.63
C GLY A 101 -5.51 16.53 29.82
N ALA A 102 -6.08 16.58 31.03
CA ALA A 102 -7.40 16.05 31.32
C ALA A 102 -8.51 16.80 30.53
N TRP A 103 -8.41 18.12 30.41
CA TRP A 103 -9.32 18.93 29.58
C TRP A 103 -9.16 18.65 28.07
N TYR A 104 -7.92 18.49 27.59
CA TYR A 104 -7.60 18.12 26.22
C TYR A 104 -8.09 16.71 25.86
N PHE A 105 -8.00 15.75 26.79
CA PHE A 105 -8.49 14.39 26.58
C PHE A 105 -10.01 14.25 26.82
N SER A 106 -10.63 15.03 27.71
CA SER A 106 -12.09 14.99 27.90
C SER A 106 -12.87 15.79 26.87
N GLY A 107 -12.27 16.76 26.17
CA GLY A 107 -12.89 17.47 25.05
C GLY A 107 -12.80 16.75 23.70
N ARG A 108 -12.02 15.67 23.61
CA ARG A 108 -12.04 14.81 22.44
C ARG A 108 -13.14 13.76 22.62
N ASN A 109 -14.29 14.01 22.02
CA ASN A 109 -15.15 12.92 21.56
C ASN A 109 -14.27 12.12 20.56
N ILE A 110 -13.54 11.15 21.07
CA ILE A 110 -12.96 10.10 20.25
C ILE A 110 -14.19 9.37 19.74
N SER A 111 -14.66 9.76 18.56
CA SER A 111 -15.60 8.91 17.83
C SER A 111 -14.96 7.52 17.84
N PRO A 112 -15.64 6.50 18.33
CA PRO A 112 -15.07 5.16 18.30
C PRO A 112 -14.62 4.93 16.86
N GLY A 113 -13.35 4.62 16.68
CA GLY A 113 -12.80 4.30 15.35
C GLY A 113 -13.69 3.24 14.70
N PRO A 114 -13.70 3.12 13.40
CA PRO A 114 -14.51 2.11 12.72
C PRO A 114 -14.29 0.77 13.43
N PRO A 115 -15.35 0.02 13.74
CA PRO A 115 -15.21 -1.24 14.45
C PRO A 115 -14.20 -2.12 13.73
N ALA A 116 -13.23 -2.66 14.47
CA ALA A 116 -12.25 -3.57 13.90
C ALA A 116 -12.98 -4.68 13.14
N LEU A 117 -12.71 -4.81 11.85
CA LEU A 117 -13.30 -5.87 11.04
C LEU A 117 -12.74 -7.21 11.53
N PRO A 118 -13.61 -8.23 11.72
CA PRO A 118 -13.12 -9.54 12.08
C PRO A 118 -12.20 -10.08 11.00
N LEU A 119 -11.05 -10.64 11.40
CA LEU A 119 -10.16 -11.35 10.49
C LEU A 119 -10.92 -12.52 9.86
N ALA A 120 -10.69 -12.73 8.57
CA ALA A 120 -11.28 -13.85 7.84
C ALA A 120 -10.89 -15.18 8.51
N LYS A 121 -11.88 -15.97 8.90
CA LYS A 121 -11.67 -17.36 9.35
C LYS A 121 -11.35 -18.22 8.13
N ASN A 122 -10.91 -19.47 8.36
CA ASN A 122 -10.56 -20.41 7.29
C ASN A 122 -11.75 -20.86 6.41
N THR A 123 -12.87 -20.15 6.44
CA THR A 123 -14.07 -20.47 5.66
C THR A 123 -14.70 -19.20 5.11
N LEU A 124 -15.12 -19.29 3.84
CA LEU A 124 -15.92 -18.24 3.21
C LEU A 124 -17.26 -18.12 3.93
N GLN A 125 -17.56 -16.94 4.45
CA GLN A 125 -18.77 -16.73 5.26
C GLN A 125 -19.28 -15.29 5.20
N LEU A 126 -20.58 -15.16 5.41
CA LEU A 126 -21.25 -13.88 5.63
C LEU A 126 -21.66 -13.78 7.10
N ARG A 127 -21.17 -12.78 7.81
CA ARG A 127 -21.59 -12.45 9.17
C ARG A 127 -22.70 -11.41 9.14
N LEU A 128 -23.79 -11.70 9.78
CA LEU A 128 -24.92 -10.80 9.92
C LEU A 128 -24.78 -9.88 11.14
N SER A 129 -25.62 -8.85 11.23
CA SER A 129 -25.64 -7.87 12.34
C SER A 129 -25.97 -8.50 13.71
N ASP A 130 -26.70 -9.61 13.74
CA ASP A 130 -26.98 -10.40 14.95
C ASP A 130 -25.82 -11.28 15.40
N GLY A 131 -24.69 -11.26 14.67
CA GLY A 131 -23.49 -12.06 14.92
C GLY A 131 -23.53 -13.47 14.35
N LYS A 132 -24.59 -13.87 13.65
CA LYS A 132 -24.72 -15.17 13.02
C LYS A 132 -23.80 -15.26 11.79
N ASP A 133 -22.98 -16.31 11.73
CA ASP A 133 -22.14 -16.64 10.59
C ASP A 133 -22.90 -17.59 9.64
N ILE A 134 -23.02 -17.19 8.39
CA ILE A 134 -23.62 -17.98 7.31
C ILE A 134 -22.47 -18.50 6.42
N PRO A 135 -22.17 -19.80 6.43
CA PRO A 135 -21.18 -20.36 5.53
C PRO A 135 -21.66 -20.25 4.09
N LEU A 136 -20.77 -19.79 3.20
CA LEU A 136 -21.04 -19.71 1.78
C LEU A 136 -20.22 -20.78 1.06
N SER A 137 -20.76 -21.29 -0.05
CA SER A 137 -20.03 -22.25 -0.90
C SER A 137 -19.49 -21.52 -2.13
N SER A 138 -18.22 -21.75 -2.42
CA SER A 138 -17.59 -21.26 -3.66
C SER A 138 -17.79 -22.21 -4.85
N SER A 139 -18.45 -23.36 -4.64
CA SER A 139 -18.56 -24.42 -5.67
C SER A 139 -19.98 -24.72 -6.10
N ALA A 140 -21.00 -24.15 -5.47
CA ALA A 140 -22.40 -24.45 -5.76
C ALA A 140 -23.28 -23.20 -5.79
N SER A 141 -24.29 -23.22 -6.67
CA SER A 141 -25.34 -22.21 -6.67
C SER A 141 -26.37 -22.57 -5.60
N ASN A 142 -26.56 -21.71 -4.64
CA ASN A 142 -27.53 -21.90 -3.55
C ASN A 142 -28.33 -20.62 -3.30
N ILE A 143 -29.56 -20.82 -2.82
CA ILE A 143 -30.39 -19.75 -2.28
C ILE A 143 -30.47 -19.93 -0.78
N ILE A 144 -29.99 -18.96 -0.03
CA ILE A 144 -29.93 -19.00 1.43
C ILE A 144 -30.74 -17.83 2.00
N THR A 145 -31.67 -18.10 2.92
CA THR A 145 -32.34 -17.05 3.66
C THR A 145 -31.54 -16.73 4.93
N ALA A 146 -31.12 -15.49 5.07
CA ALA A 146 -30.27 -15.00 6.15
C ALA A 146 -30.89 -13.75 6.78
N GLY A 147 -31.65 -13.93 7.86
CA GLY A 147 -32.46 -12.84 8.44
C GLY A 147 -33.49 -12.33 7.43
N SER A 148 -33.47 -11.02 7.17
CA SER A 148 -34.30 -10.36 6.16
C SER A 148 -33.74 -10.46 4.73
N MET A 149 -32.49 -10.95 4.57
CA MET A 149 -31.86 -11.09 3.26
C MET A 149 -32.12 -12.42 2.62
N LYS A 150 -32.27 -12.42 1.31
CA LYS A 150 -32.21 -13.60 0.46
C LYS A 150 -30.89 -13.54 -0.32
N LEU A 151 -29.99 -14.44 0.00
CA LEU A 151 -28.68 -14.58 -0.63
C LEU A 151 -28.78 -15.54 -1.82
N VAL A 152 -28.12 -15.21 -2.91
CA VAL A 152 -27.95 -16.08 -4.07
C VAL A 152 -26.47 -16.21 -4.34
N THR A 153 -25.90 -17.39 -4.07
CA THR A 153 -24.53 -17.71 -4.43
C THR A 153 -24.52 -18.35 -5.82
N ASN A 154 -23.54 -18.01 -6.63
CA ASN A 154 -23.30 -18.60 -7.95
C ASN A 154 -21.79 -18.85 -8.11
N GLY A 155 -21.33 -19.97 -7.56
CA GLY A 155 -19.90 -20.32 -7.55
C GLY A 155 -19.08 -19.28 -6.81
N ASP A 156 -18.37 -18.44 -7.55
CA ASP A 156 -17.44 -17.42 -7.05
C ASP A 156 -18.08 -16.07 -6.72
N SER A 157 -19.42 -15.98 -6.75
CA SER A 157 -20.12 -14.71 -6.57
C SER A 157 -21.33 -14.80 -5.64
N LEU A 158 -21.61 -13.69 -4.96
CA LEU A 158 -22.75 -13.45 -4.10
C LEU A 158 -23.56 -12.27 -4.62
N THR A 159 -24.85 -12.49 -4.79
CA THR A 159 -25.84 -11.43 -4.93
C THR A 159 -26.85 -11.55 -3.79
N TYR A 160 -27.54 -10.46 -3.45
CA TYR A 160 -28.55 -10.51 -2.41
C TYR A 160 -29.71 -9.56 -2.70
N THR A 161 -30.86 -9.89 -2.13
CA THR A 161 -32.02 -9.00 -2.07
C THR A 161 -32.39 -8.80 -0.60
N ALA A 162 -32.71 -7.56 -0.23
CA ALA A 162 -33.23 -7.19 1.09
C ALA A 162 -34.51 -6.37 0.89
N PRO A 163 -35.51 -6.49 1.82
CA PRO A 163 -36.71 -5.67 1.78
C PRO A 163 -36.37 -4.18 1.89
N GLU A 164 -37.16 -3.33 1.25
CA GLU A 164 -36.94 -1.87 1.28
C GLU A 164 -37.08 -1.27 2.69
N ASN A 165 -37.83 -1.92 3.56
CA ASN A 165 -38.06 -1.48 4.95
C ASN A 165 -37.09 -2.07 5.97
N THR A 166 -35.99 -2.74 5.53
CA THR A 166 -34.95 -3.20 6.44
C THR A 166 -34.35 -2.01 7.18
N THR A 167 -34.24 -2.13 8.49
CA THR A 167 -33.51 -1.20 9.37
C THR A 167 -32.02 -1.12 8.97
N ASP A 168 -31.24 -0.25 9.60
CA ASP A 168 -29.80 -0.06 9.35
C ASP A 168 -28.96 -1.31 9.71
N GLU A 169 -29.29 -2.43 9.06
CA GLU A 169 -28.62 -3.71 9.24
C GLU A 169 -27.39 -3.79 8.33
N TRP A 170 -26.32 -4.38 8.85
CA TRP A 170 -25.05 -4.56 8.19
C TRP A 170 -24.67 -6.03 8.09
N ALA A 171 -23.98 -6.39 7.05
CA ALA A 171 -23.30 -7.68 6.92
C ALA A 171 -21.82 -7.51 6.69
N THR A 172 -21.06 -8.55 7.00
CA THR A 172 -19.62 -8.61 6.70
C THR A 172 -19.33 -9.89 5.91
N LEU A 173 -18.93 -9.73 4.65
CA LEU A 173 -18.40 -10.82 3.86
C LEU A 173 -16.94 -11.03 4.22
N MET A 174 -16.54 -12.26 4.56
CA MET A 174 -15.19 -12.65 4.94
C MET A 174 -14.68 -13.71 3.97
N VAL A 175 -13.61 -13.38 3.25
CA VAL A 175 -12.94 -14.26 2.28
C VAL A 175 -11.69 -14.84 2.94
N PRO A 176 -11.56 -16.16 3.04
CA PRO A 176 -10.40 -16.82 3.65
C PRO A 176 -9.16 -16.75 2.73
N GLY A 177 -8.06 -17.31 3.19
CA GLY A 177 -6.88 -17.58 2.34
C GLY A 177 -7.24 -18.44 1.13
N LYS A 178 -6.43 -18.43 0.09
CA LYS A 178 -6.57 -19.19 -1.17
C LYS A 178 -7.77 -18.85 -2.05
N LEU A 179 -8.74 -18.06 -1.56
CA LEU A 179 -9.93 -17.69 -2.32
C LEU A 179 -9.93 -16.21 -2.67
N ASP A 180 -10.60 -15.90 -3.74
CA ASP A 180 -11.17 -14.60 -4.05
C ASP A 180 -12.68 -14.76 -4.22
N TYR A 181 -13.43 -13.71 -4.01
CA TYR A 181 -14.88 -13.79 -4.08
C TYR A 181 -15.51 -12.47 -4.49
N LYS A 182 -16.50 -12.57 -5.36
CA LYS A 182 -17.24 -11.40 -5.87
C LYS A 182 -18.51 -11.18 -5.08
N ILE A 183 -18.87 -9.93 -4.81
CA ILE A 183 -20.19 -9.54 -4.34
C ILE A 183 -20.76 -8.43 -5.22
N VAL A 184 -22.05 -8.49 -5.49
CA VAL A 184 -22.81 -7.39 -6.10
C VAL A 184 -23.66 -6.76 -5.02
N LEU A 185 -23.42 -5.49 -4.73
CA LEU A 185 -24.14 -4.71 -3.73
C LEU A 185 -25.52 -4.27 -4.26
N LYS A 186 -26.38 -3.79 -3.35
CA LYS A 186 -27.78 -3.43 -3.66
C LYS A 186 -27.92 -2.33 -4.72
N ASP A 187 -26.92 -1.45 -4.84
CA ASP A 187 -26.86 -0.37 -5.83
C ASP A 187 -26.30 -0.79 -7.20
N GLY A 188 -25.95 -2.08 -7.35
CA GLY A 188 -25.31 -2.62 -8.54
C GLY A 188 -23.80 -2.49 -8.57
N THR A 189 -23.18 -1.95 -7.51
CA THR A 189 -21.72 -1.93 -7.37
C THR A 189 -21.19 -3.35 -7.27
N GLU A 190 -20.18 -3.67 -8.07
CA GLU A 190 -19.49 -4.94 -8.06
C GLU A 190 -18.19 -4.83 -7.28
N VAL A 191 -17.93 -5.75 -6.38
CA VAL A 191 -16.71 -5.77 -5.56
C VAL A 191 -16.10 -7.17 -5.61
N TRP A 192 -14.84 -7.26 -6.04
CA TRP A 192 -14.03 -8.48 -5.97
C TRP A 192 -13.11 -8.35 -4.75
N LEU A 193 -13.18 -9.30 -3.85
CA LEU A 193 -12.32 -9.39 -2.66
C LEU A 193 -11.23 -10.42 -2.89
N ASN A 194 -9.98 -10.04 -2.64
CA ASN A 194 -8.84 -10.96 -2.65
C ASN A 194 -8.80 -11.82 -1.36
N SER A 195 -7.90 -12.78 -1.32
CA SER A 195 -7.66 -13.66 -0.17
C SER A 195 -7.41 -12.87 1.12
N LEU A 196 -7.90 -13.37 2.25
CA LEU A 196 -7.82 -12.76 3.58
C LEU A 196 -8.40 -11.34 3.66
N SER A 197 -9.47 -11.10 2.89
CA SER A 197 -10.14 -9.80 2.86
C SER A 197 -11.53 -9.87 3.46
N SER A 198 -12.01 -8.76 3.98
CA SER A 198 -13.37 -8.62 4.48
C SER A 198 -13.99 -7.28 4.07
N LEU A 199 -15.26 -7.33 3.69
CA LEU A 199 -16.07 -6.17 3.33
C LEU A 199 -17.31 -6.12 4.23
N ARG A 200 -17.44 -5.03 4.97
CA ARG A 200 -18.66 -4.73 5.73
C ARG A 200 -19.49 -3.73 4.95
N PHE A 201 -20.76 -4.04 4.72
CA PHE A 201 -21.68 -3.26 3.90
C PHE A 201 -23.09 -3.27 4.47
N PRO A 202 -23.90 -2.23 4.24
CA PRO A 202 -25.30 -2.20 4.68
C PRO A 202 -26.17 -3.04 3.73
N TYR A 203 -27.30 -3.57 4.24
CA TYR A 203 -28.26 -4.30 3.41
C TYR A 203 -28.89 -3.42 2.32
N ALA A 204 -28.96 -2.11 2.56
CA ALA A 204 -29.36 -1.10 1.57
C ALA A 204 -28.67 0.23 1.90
N PHE A 205 -28.27 0.96 0.88
CA PHE A 205 -27.70 2.29 1.04
C PHE A 205 -28.82 3.32 1.26
N ARG A 206 -28.82 3.92 2.44
CA ARG A 206 -29.75 4.96 2.84
C ARG A 206 -28.99 6.25 3.19
N GLY A 207 -29.68 7.38 3.11
CA GLY A 207 -29.04 8.66 3.40
C GLY A 207 -28.27 9.25 2.20
N SER A 208 -27.32 10.16 2.49
CA SER A 208 -26.61 10.92 1.48
C SER A 208 -25.44 10.18 0.83
N ASN A 209 -24.96 9.10 1.45
CA ASN A 209 -23.76 8.37 1.03
C ASN A 209 -24.02 6.87 0.95
N ARG A 210 -23.19 6.18 0.17
CA ARG A 210 -23.08 4.71 0.10
C ARG A 210 -21.77 4.31 0.77
N GLU A 211 -21.83 3.85 2.01
CA GLU A 211 -20.63 3.60 2.82
C GLU A 211 -20.37 2.10 3.00
N VAL A 212 -19.10 1.70 2.86
CA VAL A 212 -18.61 0.36 3.12
C VAL A 212 -17.25 0.41 3.84
N TYR A 213 -16.88 -0.69 4.51
CA TYR A 213 -15.62 -0.82 5.23
C TYR A 213 -14.85 -2.00 4.68
N LEU A 214 -13.57 -1.77 4.33
CA LEU A 214 -12.67 -2.77 3.77
C LEU A 214 -11.50 -3.04 4.73
N SER A 215 -11.18 -4.32 4.90
CA SER A 215 -9.88 -4.79 5.38
C SER A 215 -9.35 -5.82 4.39
N GLY A 216 -8.07 -5.73 4.02
CA GLY A 216 -7.49 -6.54 2.96
C GLY A 216 -7.47 -5.83 1.62
N GLU A 217 -7.74 -6.55 0.53
CA GLU A 217 -7.69 -6.01 -0.83
C GLU A 217 -8.98 -6.27 -1.58
N ALA A 218 -9.45 -5.24 -2.28
CA ALA A 218 -10.61 -5.36 -3.15
C ALA A 218 -10.52 -4.44 -4.36
N TYR A 219 -11.01 -4.95 -5.48
CA TYR A 219 -11.31 -4.17 -6.67
C TYR A 219 -12.79 -3.80 -6.69
N PHE A 220 -13.06 -2.52 -6.89
CA PHE A 220 -14.39 -1.95 -6.94
C PHE A 220 -14.71 -1.47 -8.36
N LYS A 221 -15.89 -1.86 -8.85
CA LYS A 221 -16.52 -1.25 -10.02
C LYS A 221 -17.83 -0.63 -9.55
N VAL A 222 -17.75 0.64 -9.17
CA VAL A 222 -18.85 1.35 -8.51
C VAL A 222 -19.89 1.80 -9.51
N ALA A 223 -21.15 1.49 -9.24
CA ALA A 223 -22.28 1.98 -10.01
C ALA A 223 -22.35 3.52 -9.95
N LYS A 224 -22.49 4.16 -11.12
CA LYS A 224 -22.50 5.63 -11.23
C LYS A 224 -23.73 6.22 -10.55
N ASN A 225 -23.50 7.11 -9.57
CA ASN A 225 -24.53 7.90 -8.91
C ASN A 225 -23.91 9.20 -8.37
N GLU A 226 -24.14 10.31 -9.07
CA GLU A 226 -23.59 11.63 -8.74
C GLU A 226 -24.26 12.27 -7.51
N HIS A 227 -25.47 11.81 -7.14
CA HIS A 227 -26.26 12.34 -6.03
C HIS A 227 -25.98 11.62 -4.69
N GLN A 228 -25.34 10.44 -4.74
CA GLN A 228 -25.05 9.64 -3.57
C GLN A 228 -23.64 9.05 -3.68
N PRO A 229 -22.59 9.78 -3.23
CA PRO A 229 -21.21 9.33 -3.28
C PRO A 229 -21.02 7.95 -2.66
N PHE A 230 -20.09 7.16 -3.20
CA PHE A 230 -19.68 5.88 -2.65
C PHE A 230 -18.39 6.08 -1.86
N ILE A 231 -18.39 5.64 -0.62
CA ILE A 231 -17.30 5.87 0.33
C ILE A 231 -16.79 4.52 0.84
N VAL A 232 -15.50 4.26 0.64
CA VAL A 232 -14.81 3.11 1.20
C VAL A 232 -13.91 3.56 2.36
N HIS A 233 -14.19 3.05 3.54
CA HIS A 233 -13.32 3.18 4.70
C HIS A 233 -12.32 2.02 4.70
N ALA A 234 -11.03 2.32 4.58
CA ALA A 234 -9.95 1.35 4.53
C ALA A 234 -8.80 1.79 5.45
N GLY A 235 -8.56 1.03 6.53
CA GLY A 235 -7.61 1.40 7.56
C GLY A 235 -7.91 2.80 8.12
N GLU A 236 -6.93 3.70 8.04
CA GLU A 236 -7.07 5.09 8.51
C GLU A 236 -7.52 6.05 7.38
N THR A 237 -7.78 5.56 6.18
CA THR A 237 -8.12 6.36 5.02
C THR A 237 -9.57 6.19 4.60
N THR A 238 -10.05 7.16 3.86
CA THR A 238 -11.37 7.16 3.23
C THR A 238 -11.20 7.43 1.75
N VAL A 239 -11.86 6.65 0.92
CA VAL A 239 -11.85 6.77 -0.55
C VAL A 239 -13.27 7.10 -1.01
N GLU A 240 -13.44 8.27 -1.63
CA GLU A 240 -14.73 8.79 -2.11
C GLU A 240 -14.77 8.80 -3.64
N VAL A 241 -15.86 8.28 -4.21
CA VAL A 241 -16.07 8.18 -5.66
C VAL A 241 -17.55 8.36 -6.04
N LEU A 242 -17.84 8.66 -7.31
CA LEU A 242 -19.21 8.81 -7.83
C LEU A 242 -19.62 7.70 -8.82
N GLY A 243 -18.63 6.97 -9.36
CA GLY A 243 -18.84 5.91 -10.37
C GLY A 243 -17.50 5.63 -11.05
N THR A 244 -16.72 4.72 -10.48
CA THR A 244 -15.27 4.63 -10.67
C THR A 244 -14.85 3.17 -10.54
N SER A 245 -13.81 2.80 -11.30
CA SER A 245 -13.15 1.50 -11.21
C SER A 245 -11.78 1.69 -10.56
N PHE A 246 -11.54 1.06 -9.39
CA PHE A 246 -10.31 1.23 -8.62
C PHE A 246 -10.02 0.02 -7.72
N ASN A 247 -8.75 -0.16 -7.35
CA ASN A 247 -8.30 -1.17 -6.39
C ASN A 247 -7.87 -0.50 -5.08
N ILE A 248 -8.19 -1.12 -3.95
CA ILE A 248 -7.67 -0.74 -2.64
C ILE A 248 -6.95 -1.94 -2.03
N GLN A 249 -5.73 -1.73 -1.52
CA GLN A 249 -4.98 -2.67 -0.71
C GLN A 249 -4.75 -2.07 0.68
N ALA A 250 -5.31 -2.70 1.71
CA ALA A 250 -5.29 -2.28 3.11
C ALA A 250 -5.12 -3.48 4.04
N TYR A 251 -4.06 -4.28 3.81
CA TYR A 251 -3.74 -5.44 4.65
C TYR A 251 -2.96 -5.05 5.90
N GLU A 252 -2.03 -4.11 5.75
CA GLU A 252 -1.14 -3.72 6.82
C GLU A 252 -1.71 -2.52 7.58
N PRO A 253 -1.69 -2.55 8.93
CA PRO A 253 -2.07 -1.39 9.71
C PRO A 253 -1.21 -0.17 9.37
N GLY A 254 -1.86 0.96 9.10
CA GLY A 254 -1.16 2.21 8.78
C GLY A 254 -0.69 2.35 7.32
N SER A 255 -0.87 1.32 6.48
CA SER A 255 -0.56 1.38 5.05
C SER A 255 -1.79 1.10 4.20
N VAL A 256 -2.13 2.01 3.29
CA VAL A 256 -3.25 1.85 2.34
C VAL A 256 -2.82 2.35 0.97
N THR A 257 -2.93 1.47 -0.03
CA THR A 257 -2.73 1.83 -1.43
C THR A 257 -4.07 1.86 -2.16
N THR A 258 -4.36 2.96 -2.85
CA THR A 258 -5.55 3.11 -3.71
C THR A 258 -5.12 3.40 -5.14
N SER A 259 -5.43 2.51 -6.07
CA SER A 259 -5.03 2.57 -7.48
C SER A 259 -6.23 2.83 -8.37
N LEU A 260 -6.22 3.93 -9.12
CA LEU A 260 -7.35 4.36 -9.95
C LEU A 260 -7.20 3.86 -11.38
N VAL A 261 -8.16 3.02 -11.82
CA VAL A 261 -8.20 2.47 -13.18
C VAL A 261 -9.02 3.37 -14.10
N GLU A 262 -10.24 3.75 -13.70
CA GLU A 262 -11.15 4.56 -14.50
C GLU A 262 -11.98 5.48 -13.61
N GLY A 263 -12.25 6.71 -14.07
CA GLY A 263 -13.06 7.70 -13.37
C GLY A 263 -12.23 8.66 -12.53
N ALA A 264 -12.67 8.95 -11.31
CA ALA A 264 -12.01 9.87 -10.37
C ALA A 264 -12.12 9.36 -8.93
N VAL A 265 -11.05 9.51 -8.18
CA VAL A 265 -10.95 9.13 -6.76
C VAL A 265 -10.47 10.34 -5.94
N VAL A 266 -11.07 10.50 -4.78
CA VAL A 266 -10.54 11.34 -3.70
C VAL A 266 -10.18 10.44 -2.53
N SER A 267 -8.87 10.22 -2.31
CA SER A 267 -8.37 9.56 -1.10
C SER A 267 -8.14 10.61 -0.01
N SER A 268 -8.56 10.35 1.22
CA SER A 268 -8.43 11.30 2.32
C SER A 268 -8.10 10.63 3.65
N ARG A 269 -7.45 11.40 4.52
CA ARG A 269 -7.28 11.11 5.94
C ARG A 269 -7.31 12.42 6.71
N LYS A 270 -8.28 12.56 7.64
CA LYS A 270 -8.54 13.83 8.33
C LYS A 270 -8.71 14.97 7.30
N ASP A 271 -7.90 16.02 7.41
CA ASP A 271 -7.96 17.20 6.53
C ASP A 271 -7.13 17.08 5.24
N VAL A 272 -6.33 16.00 5.11
CA VAL A 272 -5.49 15.78 3.93
C VAL A 272 -6.30 15.02 2.89
N LYS A 273 -6.37 15.59 1.67
CA LYS A 273 -7.07 14.99 0.52
C LYS A 273 -6.14 14.91 -0.69
N VAL A 274 -6.17 13.78 -1.37
CA VAL A 274 -5.44 13.53 -2.62
C VAL A 274 -6.44 13.12 -3.69
N LYS A 275 -6.40 13.83 -4.83
CA LYS A 275 -7.18 13.46 -6.01
C LYS A 275 -6.31 12.63 -6.95
N LEU A 276 -6.86 11.54 -7.45
CA LEU A 276 -6.20 10.67 -8.41
C LEU A 276 -6.80 10.84 -9.81
N SER A 277 -5.93 10.68 -10.81
CA SER A 277 -6.30 10.48 -12.21
C SER A 277 -6.05 9.01 -12.60
N PRO A 278 -6.73 8.48 -13.64
CA PRO A 278 -6.49 7.12 -14.12
C PRO A 278 -5.01 6.85 -14.40
N GLY A 279 -4.53 5.65 -14.02
CA GLY A 279 -3.13 5.26 -14.11
C GLY A 279 -2.25 5.69 -12.93
N TYR A 280 -2.81 6.38 -11.93
CA TYR A 280 -2.10 6.79 -10.72
C TYR A 280 -2.68 6.11 -9.49
N GLN A 281 -1.82 5.91 -8.49
CA GLN A 281 -2.18 5.41 -7.17
C GLN A 281 -1.73 6.38 -6.07
N SER A 282 -2.48 6.41 -4.97
CA SER A 282 -2.05 7.02 -3.71
C SER A 282 -1.63 5.92 -2.74
N VAL A 283 -0.45 6.07 -2.16
CA VAL A 283 0.04 5.24 -1.06
C VAL A 283 0.01 6.10 0.20
N TYR A 284 -0.79 5.67 1.17
CA TYR A 284 -0.80 6.24 2.52
C TYR A 284 0.06 5.35 3.40
N GLU A 285 1.11 5.91 3.97
CA GLU A 285 2.04 5.23 4.87
C GLU A 285 2.72 6.27 5.78
N ASP A 286 3.01 5.91 7.02
CA ASP A 286 3.65 6.79 8.02
C ASP A 286 2.99 8.17 8.15
N GLY A 287 1.66 8.22 8.02
CA GLY A 287 0.89 9.46 8.17
C GLY A 287 0.87 10.37 6.95
N LYS A 288 1.43 9.95 5.81
CA LYS A 288 1.57 10.76 4.59
C LYS A 288 0.99 10.04 3.37
N PHE A 289 0.52 10.83 2.42
CA PHE A 289 0.18 10.35 1.09
C PHE A 289 1.33 10.61 0.11
N THR A 290 1.67 9.61 -0.68
CA THR A 290 2.49 9.74 -1.89
C THR A 290 1.66 9.34 -3.10
N THR A 291 1.92 9.95 -4.25
CA THR A 291 1.23 9.63 -5.51
C THR A 291 2.25 9.18 -6.53
N THR A 292 2.03 8.01 -7.12
CA THR A 292 2.89 7.43 -8.17
C THR A 292 2.04 6.84 -9.28
N SER A 293 2.61 6.66 -10.46
CA SER A 293 1.99 5.83 -11.50
C SER A 293 2.03 4.35 -11.08
N PHE A 294 1.10 3.56 -11.60
CA PHE A 294 1.08 2.11 -11.37
C PHE A 294 0.77 1.37 -12.68
N ASP A 295 1.13 0.09 -12.71
CA ASP A 295 0.79 -0.81 -13.81
C ASP A 295 -0.51 -1.55 -13.48
N ALA A 296 -1.60 -1.21 -14.17
CA ALA A 296 -2.92 -1.80 -13.93
C ALA A 296 -2.93 -3.32 -14.18
N TYR A 297 -2.17 -3.81 -15.17
CA TYR A 297 -2.08 -5.24 -15.46
C TYR A 297 -1.50 -6.00 -14.27
N ASN A 298 -0.37 -5.53 -13.72
CA ASN A 298 0.25 -6.16 -12.57
C ASN A 298 -0.63 -6.04 -11.31
N THR A 299 -1.18 -4.84 -11.05
CA THR A 299 -1.99 -4.57 -9.85
C THR A 299 -3.27 -5.40 -9.80
N LEU A 300 -3.90 -5.67 -10.94
CA LEU A 300 -5.17 -6.40 -11.03
C LEU A 300 -5.02 -7.89 -11.37
N SER A 301 -3.81 -8.36 -11.64
CA SER A 301 -3.54 -9.75 -12.06
C SER A 301 -4.02 -10.79 -11.04
N TRP A 302 -4.16 -10.41 -9.76
CA TRP A 302 -4.69 -11.29 -8.73
C TRP A 302 -6.13 -11.73 -9.02
N MET A 303 -6.94 -10.94 -9.73
CA MET A 303 -8.31 -11.29 -10.14
C MET A 303 -8.33 -12.47 -11.12
N ASP A 304 -7.26 -12.65 -11.88
CA ASP A 304 -7.07 -13.80 -12.78
C ASP A 304 -6.34 -14.96 -12.10
N GLY A 305 -6.17 -14.90 -10.77
CA GLY A 305 -5.48 -15.91 -9.98
C GLY A 305 -3.96 -15.93 -10.15
N THR A 306 -3.39 -14.86 -10.72
CA THR A 306 -1.95 -14.74 -10.95
C THR A 306 -1.48 -13.40 -10.38
N THR A 307 -0.34 -13.34 -9.71
CA THR A 307 0.32 -12.09 -9.37
C THR A 307 1.62 -11.98 -10.14
N HIS A 308 1.77 -10.90 -10.89
CA HIS A 308 3.00 -10.53 -11.57
C HIS A 308 3.79 -9.56 -10.68
N PHE A 309 5.10 -9.73 -10.65
CA PHE A 309 6.01 -8.85 -9.93
C PHE A 309 7.26 -8.59 -10.76
N ARG A 310 7.79 -7.36 -10.61
CA ARG A 310 9.02 -6.91 -11.25
C ARG A 310 9.89 -6.24 -10.21
N ASP A 311 11.10 -6.77 -10.04
CA ASP A 311 12.07 -6.29 -9.04
C ASP A 311 11.47 -6.18 -7.63
N GLU A 312 10.56 -7.13 -7.30
CA GLU A 312 9.84 -7.17 -6.04
C GLU A 312 10.66 -7.90 -4.98
N LYS A 313 10.69 -7.37 -3.77
CA LYS A 313 11.42 -7.98 -2.65
C LYS A 313 10.86 -9.34 -2.30
N LEU A 314 11.74 -10.29 -1.99
CA LEU A 314 11.33 -11.61 -1.51
C LEU A 314 10.45 -11.55 -0.26
N SER A 315 10.64 -10.55 0.60
CA SER A 315 9.75 -10.31 1.75
C SER A 315 8.30 -10.03 1.33
N SER A 316 8.07 -9.21 0.29
CA SER A 316 6.73 -8.95 -0.25
C SER A 316 6.13 -10.20 -0.90
N ILE A 317 6.96 -10.95 -1.65
CA ILE A 317 6.54 -12.22 -2.28
C ILE A 317 6.18 -13.27 -1.21
N ALA A 318 6.93 -13.34 -0.11
CA ALA A 318 6.63 -14.22 1.03
C ALA A 318 5.26 -13.92 1.66
N VAL A 319 4.86 -12.65 1.72
CA VAL A 319 3.52 -12.25 2.18
C VAL A 319 2.44 -12.76 1.22
N ILE A 320 2.66 -12.67 -0.10
CA ILE A 320 1.73 -13.22 -1.11
C ILE A 320 1.62 -14.73 -0.97
N ILE A 321 2.76 -15.45 -0.82
CA ILE A 321 2.77 -16.90 -0.60
C ILE A 321 1.97 -17.26 0.64
N SER A 322 2.23 -16.58 1.77
CA SER A 322 1.52 -16.84 3.03
C SER A 322 0.01 -16.63 2.89
N ARG A 323 -0.41 -15.63 2.15
CA ARG A 323 -1.80 -15.27 1.93
C ARG A 323 -2.53 -16.23 0.97
N TRP A 324 -1.85 -16.59 -0.12
CA TRP A 324 -2.47 -17.42 -1.17
C TRP A 324 -2.35 -18.93 -0.94
N PHE A 325 -1.37 -19.37 -0.16
CA PHE A 325 -1.14 -20.81 0.08
C PHE A 325 -1.32 -21.20 1.55
N GLU A 326 -1.54 -20.21 2.44
CA GLU A 326 -1.65 -20.42 3.90
C GLU A 326 -0.41 -21.11 4.50
N VAL A 327 0.75 -20.78 3.93
CA VAL A 327 2.04 -21.31 4.36
C VAL A 327 2.87 -20.17 4.92
N PRO A 328 3.17 -20.13 6.22
CA PRO A 328 4.10 -19.16 6.78
C PRO A 328 5.49 -19.30 6.13
N VAL A 329 6.12 -18.16 5.84
CA VAL A 329 7.46 -18.11 5.23
C VAL A 329 8.46 -17.54 6.21
N ILE A 330 9.60 -18.22 6.38
CA ILE A 330 10.73 -17.80 7.22
C ILE A 330 11.97 -17.71 6.35
N PHE A 331 12.74 -16.63 6.53
CA PHE A 331 14.06 -16.48 5.92
C PHE A 331 15.12 -16.97 6.91
N ASP A 332 15.82 -18.07 6.62
CA ASP A 332 16.93 -18.57 7.44
C ASP A 332 18.11 -17.58 7.39
N ASN A 333 18.30 -16.95 6.23
CA ASN A 333 19.19 -15.81 6.06
C ASN A 333 18.34 -14.52 5.89
N PRO A 334 18.33 -13.61 6.89
CA PRO A 334 17.54 -12.36 6.80
C PRO A 334 17.88 -11.46 5.60
N ALA A 335 19.09 -11.58 5.04
CA ALA A 335 19.49 -10.80 3.87
C ALA A 335 18.63 -11.10 2.64
N LEU A 336 18.17 -12.36 2.49
CA LEU A 336 17.31 -12.78 1.38
C LEU A 336 15.99 -12.02 1.32
N ALA A 337 15.50 -11.51 2.46
CA ALA A 337 14.26 -10.74 2.49
C ALA A 337 14.30 -9.48 1.61
N ASN A 338 15.50 -8.94 1.37
CA ASN A 338 15.73 -7.75 0.53
C ASN A 338 16.14 -8.08 -0.91
N GLU A 339 16.42 -9.34 -1.23
CA GLU A 339 16.65 -9.79 -2.59
C GLU A 339 15.39 -9.54 -3.44
N THR A 340 15.58 -9.17 -4.70
CA THR A 340 14.46 -8.87 -5.60
C THR A 340 14.30 -9.96 -6.65
N LEU A 341 13.06 -10.25 -7.01
CA LEU A 341 12.70 -11.18 -8.07
C LEU A 341 11.72 -10.54 -9.04
N SER A 342 11.81 -10.97 -10.30
CA SER A 342 10.81 -10.69 -11.33
C SER A 342 10.21 -12.00 -11.80
N GLY A 343 8.87 -12.04 -11.94
CA GLY A 343 8.17 -13.25 -12.35
C GLY A 343 6.68 -13.21 -12.09
N ALA A 344 6.09 -14.38 -11.94
CA ALA A 344 4.68 -14.51 -11.60
C ALA A 344 4.42 -15.75 -10.73
N ILE A 345 3.45 -15.63 -9.83
CA ILE A 345 2.91 -16.73 -9.04
C ILE A 345 1.45 -16.97 -9.42
N ASP A 346 1.07 -18.21 -9.71
CA ASP A 346 -0.29 -18.62 -10.05
C ASP A 346 -0.85 -19.47 -8.91
N LYS A 347 -1.86 -18.96 -8.20
CA LYS A 347 -2.48 -19.64 -7.05
C LYS A 347 -3.22 -20.94 -7.40
N ARG A 348 -3.50 -21.16 -8.69
CA ARG A 348 -4.14 -22.38 -9.20
C ARG A 348 -3.15 -23.53 -9.36
N LYS A 349 -1.84 -23.25 -9.30
CA LYS A 349 -0.77 -24.25 -9.39
C LYS A 349 -0.22 -24.58 -7.99
N PRO A 350 0.33 -25.77 -7.80
CA PRO A 350 1.06 -26.08 -6.57
C PRO A 350 2.18 -25.08 -6.31
N LEU A 351 2.36 -24.66 -5.06
CA LEU A 351 3.40 -23.71 -4.68
C LEU A 351 4.81 -24.15 -5.09
N ASP A 352 5.08 -25.48 -5.06
CA ASP A 352 6.37 -26.05 -5.43
C ASP A 352 6.78 -25.73 -6.88
N VAL A 353 5.81 -25.53 -7.78
CA VAL A 353 6.11 -25.10 -9.17
C VAL A 353 6.78 -23.72 -9.16
N PHE A 354 6.25 -22.79 -8.39
CA PHE A 354 6.84 -21.46 -8.25
C PHE A 354 8.19 -21.51 -7.52
N LEU A 355 8.28 -22.27 -6.41
CA LEU A 355 9.50 -22.41 -5.62
C LEU A 355 10.64 -23.05 -6.41
N THR A 356 10.34 -24.05 -7.24
CA THR A 356 11.33 -24.65 -8.15
C THR A 356 11.85 -23.64 -9.16
N ASN A 357 10.96 -22.83 -9.73
CA ASN A 357 11.36 -21.80 -10.71
C ASN A 357 12.27 -20.74 -10.07
N ILE A 358 11.96 -20.25 -8.88
CA ILE A 358 12.84 -19.28 -8.20
C ILE A 358 14.17 -19.91 -7.79
N ALA A 359 14.19 -21.17 -7.36
CA ALA A 359 15.43 -21.86 -7.04
C ALA A 359 16.38 -21.97 -8.25
N ILE A 360 15.81 -22.24 -9.43
CA ILE A 360 16.59 -22.31 -10.69
C ILE A 360 17.08 -20.92 -11.14
N SER A 361 16.22 -19.90 -11.05
CA SER A 361 16.51 -18.55 -11.61
C SER A 361 17.36 -17.68 -10.70
N SER A 362 17.19 -17.79 -9.35
CA SER A 362 17.88 -16.92 -8.38
C SER A 362 18.86 -17.66 -7.47
N GLY A 363 18.83 -19.02 -7.48
CA GLY A 363 19.65 -19.82 -6.57
C GLY A 363 19.12 -19.90 -5.13
N VAL A 364 18.00 -19.25 -4.83
CA VAL A 364 17.33 -19.33 -3.52
C VAL A 364 16.89 -20.77 -3.28
N GLN A 365 17.37 -21.38 -2.21
CA GLN A 365 16.98 -22.72 -1.82
C GLN A 365 15.80 -22.66 -0.86
N TYR A 366 15.00 -23.75 -0.82
CA TYR A 366 13.86 -23.83 0.08
C TYR A 366 13.70 -25.23 0.67
N TYR A 367 13.04 -25.31 1.81
CA TYR A 367 12.60 -26.55 2.42
C TYR A 367 11.40 -26.30 3.34
N TYR A 368 10.67 -27.35 3.66
CA TYR A 368 9.56 -27.29 4.61
C TYR A 368 9.99 -27.88 5.97
N LYS A 369 9.61 -27.18 7.05
CA LYS A 369 9.69 -27.70 8.40
C LYS A 369 8.28 -27.68 9.01
N GLY A 370 7.63 -28.82 9.03
CA GLY A 370 6.18 -28.88 9.28
C GLY A 370 5.40 -28.18 8.18
N ASN A 371 4.55 -27.21 8.56
CA ASN A 371 3.78 -26.37 7.62
C ASN A 371 4.44 -25.01 7.37
N VAL A 372 5.72 -24.85 7.67
CA VAL A 372 6.46 -23.61 7.49
C VAL A 372 7.43 -23.76 6.34
N LEU A 373 7.39 -22.82 5.39
CA LEU A 373 8.35 -22.73 4.29
C LEU A 373 9.57 -21.92 4.75
N HIS A 374 10.74 -22.52 4.61
CA HIS A 374 12.03 -21.87 4.87
C HIS A 374 12.73 -21.55 3.56
N LEU A 375 13.22 -20.30 3.44
CA LEU A 375 14.05 -19.81 2.33
C LEU A 375 15.47 -19.57 2.84
N LYS A 376 16.49 -20.12 2.13
CA LYS A 376 17.89 -20.07 2.53
C LYS A 376 18.83 -19.80 1.35
#